data_0fd3de86bbcb3de4ae3b550251480ee7
#
_entry.id   0fd3de86bbcb3de4ae3b550251480ee7
#
_cell.length_a   1.000
_cell.length_b   1.000
_cell.length_c   1.000
_cell.angle_alpha   90.00
_cell.angle_beta   90.00
_cell.angle_gamma   90.00
#
_symmetry.space_group_name_H-M   'P 1'
#
loop_
_entity.id
_entity.type
_entity.pdbx_description
1 polymer ?
#
loop_
_entity_poly.entity_id
_entity_poly.type
_entity_poly.pdbx_seq_one_letter_code
_entity_poly.pdbx_strand_id
1 'polypeptide(L)'
;MSKLEQTWFTDCYKSLIDSPLSHWLQTLPAQMDTWQQTAKHGEFDKWCRLLSKLPTTSPSCVDLASSVSIGTENDVDEYVQKQIEGLLKQFMPWRKGPFNLHGIHIDTEWRSDWKWDRVAPHISSLKDRNVLDVGCGSGYHMWRMLGEGANNVIGIDPTQLFLIQFHAIKQFISKSSAPSDNIHFLPMGIEDMQPLRAFDTVFSMGVLYHRKDPMAFLQQLKDQLRKGGELVLETLVVDGDENTVLMAGERYALMRNVWFLPSTAALSVWLGRLGFENIRVVDINHPTLDEQRATPGME
;
A
#
# COMPACT_ATOMS: atom_id res chain seq x y z
N MET A 1 -24.81 4.76 6.66
CA MET A 1 -23.66 5.09 5.79
C MET A 1 -23.42 6.58 5.81
N SER A 2 -22.23 7.02 6.20
CA SER A 2 -21.86 8.42 6.13
C SER A 2 -21.70 8.85 4.66
N LYS A 3 -21.99 10.12 4.35
CA LYS A 3 -21.71 10.70 3.01
C LYS A 3 -20.25 10.48 2.57
N LEU A 4 -19.34 10.32 3.52
CA LEU A 4 -17.91 10.12 3.30
C LEU A 4 -17.62 8.77 2.59
N GLU A 5 -18.24 7.68 3.03
CA GLU A 5 -18.03 6.34 2.48
C GLU A 5 -18.54 6.21 1.04
N GLN A 6 -19.58 6.97 0.69
CA GLN A 6 -20.16 6.96 -0.65
C GLN A 6 -19.22 7.56 -1.71
N THR A 7 -18.29 8.43 -1.32
CA THR A 7 -17.40 9.13 -2.24
C THR A 7 -16.06 8.41 -2.45
N TRP A 8 -15.65 7.49 -1.54
CA TRP A 8 -14.32 6.89 -1.58
C TRP A 8 -14.00 6.15 -2.87
N PHE A 9 -14.98 5.51 -3.48
CA PHE A 9 -14.78 4.70 -4.68
C PHE A 9 -15.15 5.43 -5.97
N THR A 10 -15.97 6.49 -5.89
CA THR A 10 -16.44 7.23 -7.06
C THR A 10 -15.28 7.82 -7.87
N ASP A 11 -14.28 8.39 -7.21
CA ASP A 11 -13.12 8.97 -7.90
C ASP A 11 -12.25 7.87 -8.55
N CYS A 12 -12.17 6.70 -7.91
CA CYS A 12 -11.55 5.53 -8.54
C CYS A 12 -12.29 5.15 -9.82
N TYR A 13 -13.61 5.02 -9.80
CA TYR A 13 -14.38 4.68 -11.00
C TYR A 13 -14.16 5.69 -12.12
N LYS A 14 -14.17 6.99 -11.81
CA LYS A 14 -13.88 8.04 -12.79
C LYS A 14 -12.50 7.89 -13.41
N SER A 15 -11.47 7.57 -12.61
CA SER A 15 -10.10 7.40 -13.11
C SER A 15 -9.95 6.19 -14.02
N LEU A 16 -10.87 5.21 -13.97
CA LEU A 16 -10.84 4.02 -14.80
C LEU A 16 -11.53 4.20 -16.17
N ILE A 17 -12.45 5.16 -16.33
CA ILE A 17 -13.34 5.27 -17.50
C ILE A 17 -12.57 5.26 -18.82
N ASP A 18 -11.59 6.15 -18.96
CA ASP A 18 -10.81 6.32 -20.19
C ASP A 18 -9.40 5.70 -20.08
N SER A 19 -9.26 4.66 -19.26
CA SER A 19 -7.98 4.00 -19.01
C SER A 19 -7.98 2.56 -19.56
N PRO A 20 -6.80 1.92 -19.70
CA PRO A 20 -6.70 0.50 -19.99
C PRO A 20 -7.39 -0.41 -18.97
N LEU A 21 -7.74 0.12 -17.79
CA LEU A 21 -8.43 -0.57 -16.70
C LEU A 21 -9.97 -0.45 -16.79
N SER A 22 -10.53 0.18 -17.81
CA SER A 22 -11.97 0.48 -17.91
C SER A 22 -12.87 -0.75 -17.81
N HIS A 23 -12.41 -1.92 -18.27
CA HIS A 23 -13.17 -3.17 -18.16
C HIS A 23 -13.37 -3.64 -16.70
N TRP A 24 -12.58 -3.15 -15.75
CA TRP A 24 -12.81 -3.43 -14.33
C TRP A 24 -14.11 -2.83 -13.80
N LEU A 25 -14.61 -1.78 -14.43
CA LEU A 25 -15.90 -1.17 -14.09
C LEU A 25 -17.09 -2.12 -14.25
N GLN A 26 -16.94 -3.23 -14.97
CA GLN A 26 -18.00 -4.24 -15.10
C GLN A 26 -18.27 -4.99 -13.78
N THR A 27 -17.27 -5.09 -12.91
CA THR A 27 -17.36 -5.86 -11.66
C THR A 27 -17.06 -5.05 -10.41
N LEU A 28 -16.15 -4.10 -10.48
CA LEU A 28 -15.66 -3.37 -9.31
C LEU A 28 -16.76 -2.62 -8.53
N PRO A 29 -17.69 -1.88 -9.17
CA PRO A 29 -18.76 -1.19 -8.43
C PRO A 29 -19.62 -2.14 -7.63
N ALA A 30 -20.02 -3.28 -8.20
CA ALA A 30 -20.82 -4.29 -7.50
C ALA A 30 -20.04 -4.93 -6.35
N GLN A 31 -18.74 -5.15 -6.51
CA GLN A 31 -17.88 -5.66 -5.42
C GLN A 31 -17.80 -4.67 -4.27
N MET A 32 -17.64 -3.37 -4.55
CA MET A 32 -17.59 -2.33 -3.52
C MET A 32 -18.94 -2.14 -2.83
N ASP A 33 -20.04 -2.23 -3.56
CA ASP A 33 -21.39 -2.23 -2.97
C ASP A 33 -21.59 -3.41 -2.02
N THR A 34 -21.15 -4.60 -2.41
CA THR A 34 -21.16 -5.80 -1.55
C THR A 34 -20.31 -5.58 -0.30
N TRP A 35 -19.08 -5.06 -0.47
CA TRP A 35 -18.22 -4.74 0.66
C TRP A 35 -18.87 -3.73 1.63
N GLN A 36 -19.58 -2.72 1.12
CA GLN A 36 -20.28 -1.76 1.97
C GLN A 36 -21.39 -2.39 2.81
N GLN A 37 -22.00 -3.46 2.31
CA GLN A 37 -23.09 -4.19 2.99
C GLN A 37 -22.56 -5.27 3.94
N THR A 38 -21.30 -5.68 3.86
CA THR A 38 -20.72 -6.69 4.76
C THR A 38 -20.47 -6.13 6.15
N ALA A 39 -20.40 -7.02 7.14
CA ALA A 39 -20.05 -6.66 8.49
C ALA A 39 -18.69 -5.98 8.56
N LYS A 40 -18.61 -4.88 9.29
CA LYS A 40 -17.37 -4.13 9.50
C LYS A 40 -16.74 -4.50 10.84
N HIS A 41 -15.45 -4.16 10.97
CA HIS A 41 -14.76 -4.21 12.25
C HIS A 41 -15.53 -3.40 13.32
N GLY A 42 -15.56 -3.87 14.57
CA GLY A 42 -16.32 -3.22 15.64
C GLY A 42 -15.99 -1.74 15.87
N GLU A 43 -14.74 -1.33 15.56
CA GLU A 43 -14.28 0.06 15.67
C GLU A 43 -14.52 0.90 14.40
N PHE A 44 -15.00 0.31 13.30
CA PHE A 44 -15.05 0.97 11.99
C PHE A 44 -15.86 2.27 12.03
N ASP A 45 -17.05 2.24 12.60
CA ASP A 45 -17.92 3.43 12.74
C ASP A 45 -17.27 4.53 13.59
N LYS A 46 -16.53 4.13 14.62
CA LYS A 46 -15.76 5.07 15.45
C LYS A 46 -14.65 5.72 14.63
N TRP A 47 -13.88 4.94 13.87
CA TRP A 47 -12.84 5.47 12.99
C TRP A 47 -13.40 6.43 11.94
N CYS A 48 -14.53 6.10 11.32
CA CYS A 48 -15.20 7.00 10.35
C CYS A 48 -15.61 8.34 10.99
N ARG A 49 -16.16 8.29 12.21
CA ARG A 49 -16.50 9.52 12.96
C ARG A 49 -15.26 10.35 13.31
N LEU A 50 -14.16 9.71 13.69
CA LEU A 50 -12.89 10.41 13.98
C LEU A 50 -12.28 11.00 12.70
N LEU A 51 -12.31 10.26 11.60
CA LEU A 51 -11.86 10.73 10.30
C LEU A 51 -12.60 12.01 9.86
N SER A 52 -13.92 12.06 10.07
CA SER A 52 -14.74 13.23 9.74
C SER A 52 -14.45 14.47 10.62
N LYS A 53 -13.75 14.29 11.74
CA LYS A 53 -13.33 15.39 12.64
C LYS A 53 -11.95 15.96 12.30
N LEU A 54 -11.22 15.35 11.39
CA LEU A 54 -9.93 15.88 10.97
C LEU A 54 -10.12 17.28 10.36
N PRO A 55 -9.36 18.29 10.82
CA PRO A 55 -9.47 19.64 10.29
C PRO A 55 -9.15 19.70 8.80
N THR A 56 -9.84 20.56 8.08
CA THR A 56 -9.45 20.92 6.73
C THR A 56 -8.31 21.92 6.80
N THR A 57 -7.18 21.59 6.17
CA THR A 57 -5.98 22.43 6.14
C THR A 57 -5.60 22.75 4.70
N SER A 58 -4.74 23.74 4.54
CA SER A 58 -4.18 24.12 3.23
C SER A 58 -2.66 24.04 3.31
N PRO A 59 -2.06 22.88 3.00
CA PRO A 59 -0.62 22.69 3.11
C PRO A 59 0.12 23.61 2.14
N SER A 60 1.16 24.29 2.62
CA SER A 60 2.01 25.18 1.81
C SER A 60 2.91 24.40 0.84
N CYS A 61 3.22 23.15 1.15
CA CYS A 61 4.02 22.26 0.32
C CYS A 61 3.61 20.80 0.53
N VAL A 62 3.87 19.98 -0.48
CA VAL A 62 3.72 18.51 -0.42
C VAL A 62 4.91 17.89 -1.11
N ASP A 63 5.64 17.03 -0.40
CA ASP A 63 6.70 16.20 -0.96
C ASP A 63 6.29 14.73 -0.89
N LEU A 64 6.20 14.10 -2.04
CA LEU A 64 5.92 12.66 -2.19
C LEU A 64 7.08 11.92 -2.86
N ALA A 65 8.08 12.66 -3.39
CA ALA A 65 9.21 12.09 -4.09
C ALA A 65 10.34 11.64 -3.15
N SER A 66 10.70 12.46 -2.17
CA SER A 66 11.75 12.10 -1.20
C SER A 66 11.20 11.54 0.12
N SER A 67 9.96 11.86 0.45
CA SER A 67 9.28 11.44 1.68
C SER A 67 7.76 11.44 1.46
N VAL A 68 6.97 11.18 2.50
CA VAL A 68 5.55 11.55 2.52
C VAL A 68 5.39 12.66 3.54
N SER A 69 5.52 13.90 3.06
CA SER A 69 5.49 15.11 3.88
C SER A 69 4.45 16.10 3.34
N ILE A 70 3.54 16.53 4.18
CA ILE A 70 2.40 17.38 3.84
C ILE A 70 2.38 18.59 4.76
N GLY A 71 2.62 19.74 4.18
CA GLY A 71 2.65 21.01 4.90
C GLY A 71 3.81 21.16 5.87
N THR A 72 3.86 22.31 6.52
CA THR A 72 4.83 22.66 7.55
C THR A 72 4.12 22.95 8.88
N GLU A 73 4.87 23.07 9.95
CA GLU A 73 4.35 23.47 11.26
C GLU A 73 3.70 24.87 11.27
N ASN A 74 4.07 25.72 10.29
CA ASN A 74 3.55 27.08 10.18
C ASN A 74 2.21 27.17 9.43
N ASP A 75 1.73 26.08 8.83
CA ASP A 75 0.47 26.06 8.07
C ASP A 75 -0.76 26.01 8.97
N VAL A 76 -0.58 25.63 10.22
CA VAL A 76 -1.65 25.49 11.22
C VAL A 76 -1.21 26.07 12.56
N ASP A 77 -2.15 26.53 13.37
CA ASP A 77 -1.84 26.95 14.74
C ASP A 77 -1.63 25.72 15.66
N GLU A 78 -1.06 25.98 16.83
CA GLU A 78 -0.73 24.93 17.81
C GLU A 78 -1.96 24.13 18.27
N TYR A 79 -3.13 24.76 18.37
CA TYR A 79 -4.37 24.09 18.74
C TYR A 79 -4.81 23.09 17.68
N VAL A 80 -4.82 23.49 16.42
CA VAL A 80 -5.15 22.63 15.27
C VAL A 80 -4.13 21.52 15.13
N GLN A 81 -2.83 21.79 15.31
CA GLN A 81 -1.79 20.77 15.28
C GLN A 81 -2.01 19.68 16.35
N LYS A 82 -2.29 20.07 17.59
CA LYS A 82 -2.61 19.13 18.68
C LYS A 82 -3.88 18.33 18.42
N GLN A 83 -4.88 18.96 17.80
CA GLN A 83 -6.12 18.29 17.42
C GLN A 83 -5.84 17.20 16.36
N ILE A 84 -5.08 17.52 15.32
CA ILE A 84 -4.66 16.57 14.27
C ILE A 84 -3.90 15.41 14.91
N GLU A 85 -2.88 15.70 15.72
CA GLU A 85 -2.07 14.68 16.38
C GLU A 85 -2.92 13.74 17.25
N GLY A 86 -3.81 14.29 18.05
CA GLY A 86 -4.71 13.51 18.91
C GLY A 86 -5.67 12.60 18.13
N LEU A 87 -6.14 13.05 16.95
CA LEU A 87 -6.99 12.24 16.07
C LEU A 87 -6.19 11.13 15.38
N LEU A 88 -4.98 11.43 14.88
CA LEU A 88 -4.13 10.44 14.22
C LEU A 88 -3.66 9.33 15.16
N LYS A 89 -3.46 9.63 16.45
CA LYS A 89 -3.20 8.63 17.50
C LYS A 89 -4.36 7.66 17.69
N GLN A 90 -5.60 8.04 17.37
CA GLN A 90 -6.74 7.13 17.44
C GLN A 90 -6.78 6.09 16.32
N PHE A 91 -5.94 6.24 15.28
CA PHE A 91 -5.80 5.31 14.17
C PHE A 91 -4.57 4.39 14.30
N MET A 92 -3.95 4.34 15.47
CA MET A 92 -2.84 3.39 15.73
C MET A 92 -3.33 1.94 15.70
N PRO A 93 -2.47 0.98 15.36
CA PRO A 93 -1.05 1.12 15.07
C PRO A 93 -0.74 1.53 13.63
N TRP A 94 0.23 2.43 13.45
CA TRP A 94 0.80 2.80 12.17
C TRP A 94 1.98 1.88 11.82
N ARG A 95 1.81 1.00 10.83
CA ARG A 95 2.83 0.00 10.53
C ARG A 95 3.81 0.42 9.46
N LYS A 96 3.36 1.10 8.40
CA LYS A 96 4.21 1.58 7.29
C LYS A 96 4.28 3.10 7.30
N GLY A 97 5.48 3.64 7.07
CA GLY A 97 5.77 5.08 7.05
C GLY A 97 7.27 5.36 7.01
N PRO A 98 7.73 6.47 7.56
CA PRO A 98 7.00 7.47 8.37
C PRO A 98 6.21 8.49 7.53
N PHE A 99 5.28 9.19 8.17
CA PHE A 99 4.57 10.33 7.58
C PHE A 99 4.88 11.61 8.36
N ASN A 100 4.93 12.75 7.66
CA ASN A 100 5.06 14.06 8.28
C ASN A 100 3.87 14.93 7.84
N LEU A 101 3.10 15.43 8.81
CA LEU A 101 1.90 16.21 8.57
C LEU A 101 1.94 17.48 9.42
N HIS A 102 2.09 18.66 8.79
CA HIS A 102 2.10 19.93 9.48
C HIS A 102 3.04 19.98 10.72
N GLY A 103 4.25 19.42 10.57
CA GLY A 103 5.22 19.31 11.67
C GLY A 103 5.01 18.11 12.61
N ILE A 104 3.92 17.35 12.48
CA ILE A 104 3.67 16.14 13.24
C ILE A 104 4.40 14.98 12.53
N HIS A 105 5.29 14.31 13.26
CA HIS A 105 5.98 13.11 12.78
C HIS A 105 5.24 11.86 13.25
N ILE A 106 4.70 11.07 12.31
CA ILE A 106 4.11 9.76 12.60
C ILE A 106 5.21 8.72 12.38
N ASP A 107 5.87 8.35 13.46
CA ASP A 107 6.85 7.27 13.45
C ASP A 107 6.12 5.92 13.42
N THR A 108 6.64 4.97 12.65
CA THR A 108 5.92 3.73 12.33
C THR A 108 6.77 2.50 12.64
N GLU A 109 6.13 1.32 12.76
CA GLU A 109 6.82 0.06 13.01
C GLU A 109 7.96 -0.18 12.02
N TRP A 110 7.69 0.06 10.73
CA TRP A 110 8.66 -0.15 9.66
C TRP A 110 9.12 1.17 9.07
N ARG A 111 10.41 1.29 8.81
CA ARG A 111 11.01 2.32 7.96
C ARG A 111 10.77 1.96 6.49
N SER A 112 9.55 2.21 6.04
CA SER A 112 9.13 1.94 4.65
C SER A 112 9.84 2.86 3.65
N ASP A 113 10.30 4.02 4.09
CA ASP A 113 11.17 4.93 3.35
C ASP A 113 12.50 4.26 2.96
N TRP A 114 13.15 3.56 3.89
CA TRP A 114 14.39 2.82 3.62
C TRP A 114 14.17 1.69 2.62
N LYS A 115 13.05 0.97 2.74
CA LYS A 115 12.68 -0.05 1.75
C LYS A 115 12.49 0.57 0.36
N TRP A 116 11.80 1.69 0.27
CA TRP A 116 11.60 2.39 -0.99
C TRP A 116 12.92 2.82 -1.61
N ASP A 117 13.83 3.39 -0.83
CA ASP A 117 15.15 3.84 -1.29
C ASP A 117 16.02 2.70 -1.83
N ARG A 118 15.84 1.47 -1.33
CA ARG A 118 16.52 0.28 -1.87
C ARG A 118 15.86 -0.24 -3.15
N VAL A 119 14.57 -0.08 -3.31
CA VAL A 119 13.80 -0.62 -4.44
C VAL A 119 13.78 0.34 -5.64
N ALA A 120 13.47 1.60 -5.40
CA ALA A 120 13.22 2.59 -6.45
C ALA A 120 14.34 2.72 -7.50
N PRO A 121 15.63 2.67 -7.15
CA PRO A 121 16.71 2.78 -8.16
C PRO A 121 16.78 1.63 -9.18
N HIS A 122 16.11 0.52 -8.90
CA HIS A 122 16.23 -0.72 -9.68
C HIS A 122 15.02 -1.05 -10.54
N ILE A 123 13.93 -0.30 -10.38
CA ILE A 123 12.69 -0.53 -11.12
C ILE A 123 12.60 0.38 -12.35
N SER A 124 11.77 -0.02 -13.29
CA SER A 124 11.43 0.84 -14.43
C SER A 124 10.72 2.10 -13.96
N SER A 125 10.95 3.22 -14.65
CA SER A 125 10.28 4.50 -14.31
C SER A 125 8.77 4.31 -14.17
N LEU A 126 8.21 4.86 -13.10
CA LEU A 126 6.76 4.83 -12.85
C LEU A 126 6.02 5.97 -13.58
N LYS A 127 6.76 6.89 -14.21
CA LYS A 127 6.15 8.03 -14.89
C LYS A 127 5.11 7.58 -15.91
N ASP A 128 3.92 8.16 -15.81
CA ASP A 128 2.76 7.91 -16.68
C ASP A 128 2.23 6.46 -16.64
N ARG A 129 2.58 5.66 -15.62
CA ARG A 129 2.17 4.27 -15.49
C ARG A 129 0.93 4.08 -14.63
N ASN A 130 0.16 3.03 -14.95
CA ASN A 130 -0.87 2.48 -14.09
C ASN A 130 -0.25 1.43 -13.16
N VAL A 131 -0.35 1.66 -11.87
CA VAL A 131 0.35 0.90 -10.83
C VAL A 131 -0.64 0.26 -9.87
N LEU A 132 -0.44 -1.01 -9.56
CA LEU A 132 -1.15 -1.74 -8.51
C LEU A 132 -0.20 -2.04 -7.35
N ASP A 133 -0.60 -1.73 -6.13
CA ASP A 133 0.09 -2.11 -4.89
C ASP A 133 -0.74 -3.14 -4.12
N VAL A 134 -0.27 -4.38 -4.07
CA VAL A 134 -0.96 -5.51 -3.43
C VAL A 134 -0.47 -5.67 -2.00
N GLY A 135 -1.38 -5.55 -1.03
CA GLY A 135 -1.04 -5.47 0.39
C GLY A 135 -0.47 -4.10 0.75
N CYS A 136 -1.13 -3.04 0.28
CA CYS A 136 -0.63 -1.66 0.36
C CYS A 136 -0.50 -1.12 1.79
N GLY A 137 -1.12 -1.78 2.78
CA GLY A 137 -1.12 -1.27 4.16
C GLY A 137 -1.73 0.12 4.25
N SER A 138 -1.14 1.02 5.04
CA SER A 138 -1.59 2.42 5.15
C SER A 138 -1.43 3.26 3.88
N GLY A 139 -0.82 2.71 2.82
CA GLY A 139 -0.63 3.39 1.55
C GLY A 139 0.68 4.17 1.43
N TYR A 140 1.63 4.02 2.35
CA TYR A 140 2.89 4.78 2.29
C TYR A 140 3.58 4.69 0.92
N HIS A 141 3.78 3.49 0.41
CA HIS A 141 4.42 3.30 -0.88
C HIS A 141 3.58 3.82 -2.06
N MET A 142 2.25 3.78 -1.94
CA MET A 142 1.36 4.36 -2.96
C MET A 142 1.61 5.85 -3.15
N TRP A 143 1.80 6.60 -2.05
CA TRP A 143 2.15 8.02 -2.11
C TRP A 143 3.51 8.25 -2.76
N ARG A 144 4.52 7.39 -2.47
CA ARG A 144 5.82 7.45 -3.11
C ARG A 144 5.74 7.14 -4.61
N MET A 145 4.93 6.15 -5.02
CA MET A 145 4.67 5.84 -6.43
C MET A 145 4.05 7.04 -7.17
N LEU A 146 3.11 7.72 -6.52
CA LEU A 146 2.53 8.95 -7.08
C LEU A 146 3.59 10.06 -7.20
N GLY A 147 4.47 10.21 -6.21
CA GLY A 147 5.60 11.14 -6.23
C GLY A 147 6.59 10.87 -7.36
N GLU A 148 6.73 9.63 -7.81
CA GLU A 148 7.53 9.23 -8.99
C GLU A 148 6.80 9.47 -10.33
N GLY A 149 5.64 10.09 -10.31
CA GLY A 149 4.89 10.48 -11.50
C GLY A 149 3.98 9.42 -12.09
N ALA A 150 3.60 8.40 -11.30
CA ALA A 150 2.61 7.42 -11.75
C ALA A 150 1.29 8.10 -12.17
N ASN A 151 0.69 7.62 -13.24
CA ASN A 151 -0.55 8.16 -13.77
C ASN A 151 -1.76 7.79 -12.92
N ASN A 152 -1.80 6.53 -12.47
CA ASN A 152 -2.86 6.02 -11.60
C ASN A 152 -2.28 4.98 -10.64
N VAL A 153 -2.51 5.15 -9.34
CA VAL A 153 -2.03 4.24 -8.30
C VAL A 153 -3.24 3.65 -7.59
N ILE A 154 -3.39 2.34 -7.66
CA ILE A 154 -4.44 1.61 -6.96
C ILE A 154 -3.79 0.66 -5.97
N GLY A 155 -4.13 0.80 -4.70
CA GLY A 155 -3.73 -0.12 -3.65
C GLY A 155 -4.90 -0.99 -3.23
N ILE A 156 -4.62 -2.25 -2.94
CA ILE A 156 -5.59 -3.19 -2.37
C ILE A 156 -5.08 -3.74 -1.04
N ASP A 157 -5.94 -3.74 -0.04
CA ASP A 157 -5.71 -4.36 1.27
C ASP A 157 -7.07 -4.57 1.97
N PRO A 158 -7.36 -5.76 2.52
CA PRO A 158 -8.64 -6.02 3.19
C PRO A 158 -8.75 -5.35 4.57
N THR A 159 -7.66 -4.80 5.12
CA THR A 159 -7.61 -4.27 6.49
C THR A 159 -8.27 -2.90 6.56
N GLN A 160 -9.40 -2.82 7.25
CA GLN A 160 -10.23 -1.61 7.31
C GLN A 160 -9.54 -0.44 8.02
N LEU A 161 -8.70 -0.69 9.01
CA LEU A 161 -7.90 0.36 9.65
C LEU A 161 -6.95 1.04 8.65
N PHE A 162 -6.35 0.28 7.75
CA PHE A 162 -5.46 0.82 6.73
C PHE A 162 -6.20 1.71 5.72
N LEU A 163 -7.42 1.35 5.35
CA LEU A 163 -8.30 2.20 4.56
C LEU A 163 -8.52 3.56 5.23
N ILE A 164 -8.79 3.57 6.54
CA ILE A 164 -8.99 4.79 7.32
C ILE A 164 -7.70 5.63 7.38
N GLN A 165 -6.56 4.99 7.64
CA GLN A 165 -5.26 5.65 7.67
C GLN A 165 -4.93 6.29 6.31
N PHE A 166 -5.18 5.57 5.22
CA PHE A 166 -5.01 6.10 3.86
C PHE A 166 -5.87 7.35 3.62
N HIS A 167 -7.16 7.30 3.97
CA HIS A 167 -8.05 8.45 3.80
C HIS A 167 -7.72 9.61 4.72
N ALA A 168 -7.17 9.36 5.91
CA ALA A 168 -6.66 10.41 6.79
C ALA A 168 -5.53 11.21 6.12
N ILE A 169 -4.56 10.51 5.51
CA ILE A 169 -3.47 11.16 4.76
C ILE A 169 -4.02 11.89 3.52
N LYS A 170 -4.89 11.23 2.75
CA LYS A 170 -5.46 11.79 1.52
C LYS A 170 -6.22 13.09 1.77
N GLN A 171 -6.92 13.20 2.90
CA GLN A 171 -7.68 14.40 3.27
C GLN A 171 -6.78 15.65 3.38
N PHE A 172 -5.55 15.50 3.88
CA PHE A 172 -4.61 16.61 3.99
C PHE A 172 -4.02 17.02 2.63
N ILE A 173 -3.85 16.07 1.70
CA ILE A 173 -3.31 16.35 0.36
C ILE A 173 -4.38 16.96 -0.56
N SER A 174 -5.63 16.58 -0.42
CA SER A 174 -6.73 16.95 -1.34
C SER A 174 -6.96 18.45 -1.51
N LYS A 175 -6.44 19.27 -0.62
CA LYS A 175 -6.50 20.74 -0.68
C LYS A 175 -5.22 21.39 -1.18
N SER A 176 -4.22 20.61 -1.51
CA SER A 176 -2.97 21.07 -2.12
C SER A 176 -3.04 21.10 -3.64
N SER A 177 -2.03 21.64 -4.28
CA SER A 177 -1.83 21.52 -5.73
C SER A 177 -1.25 20.17 -6.16
N ALA A 178 -0.92 19.30 -5.19
CA ALA A 178 -0.40 17.96 -5.49
C ALA A 178 -1.50 17.06 -6.04
N PRO A 179 -1.19 16.19 -7.02
CA PRO A 179 -2.18 15.28 -7.58
C PRO A 179 -2.61 14.26 -6.52
N SER A 180 -3.89 14.22 -6.19
CA SER A 180 -4.47 13.21 -5.28
C SER A 180 -5.70 12.53 -5.88
N ASP A 181 -6.07 12.89 -7.10
CA ASP A 181 -7.26 12.36 -7.76
C ASP A 181 -7.01 10.99 -8.40
N ASN A 182 -5.74 10.61 -8.57
CA ASN A 182 -5.32 9.39 -9.24
C ASN A 182 -4.65 8.38 -8.27
N ILE A 183 -5.02 8.42 -7.01
CA ILE A 183 -4.58 7.46 -6.00
C ILE A 183 -5.81 6.92 -5.25
N HIS A 184 -5.95 5.59 -5.21
CA HIS A 184 -7.16 4.95 -4.71
C HIS A 184 -6.82 3.72 -3.88
N PHE A 185 -7.54 3.55 -2.77
CA PHE A 185 -7.47 2.37 -1.92
C PHE A 185 -8.78 1.57 -2.07
N LEU A 186 -8.66 0.27 -2.39
CA LEU A 186 -9.79 -0.64 -2.46
C LEU A 186 -9.68 -1.70 -1.35
N PRO A 187 -10.68 -1.84 -0.48
CA PRO A 187 -10.67 -2.77 0.64
C PRO A 187 -10.98 -4.20 0.18
N MET A 188 -10.04 -4.80 -0.53
CA MET A 188 -10.17 -6.15 -1.09
C MET A 188 -8.82 -6.86 -1.13
N GLY A 189 -8.84 -8.18 -1.21
CA GLY A 189 -7.68 -9.01 -1.49
C GLY A 189 -7.50 -9.24 -2.99
N ILE A 190 -6.30 -9.70 -3.39
CA ILE A 190 -6.05 -10.03 -4.79
C ILE A 190 -6.89 -11.21 -5.28
N GLU A 191 -7.29 -12.08 -4.38
CA GLU A 191 -8.20 -13.21 -4.66
C GLU A 191 -9.58 -12.77 -5.14
N ASP A 192 -9.98 -11.54 -4.85
CA ASP A 192 -11.24 -10.95 -5.28
C ASP A 192 -11.16 -10.27 -6.66
N MET A 193 -9.95 -10.15 -7.21
CA MET A 193 -9.71 -9.50 -8.50
C MET A 193 -9.83 -10.51 -9.66
N GLN A 194 -10.53 -10.10 -10.71
CA GLN A 194 -10.42 -10.78 -12.00
C GLN A 194 -9.06 -10.47 -12.66
N PRO A 195 -8.58 -11.29 -13.60
CA PRO A 195 -7.38 -10.99 -14.40
C PRO A 195 -7.60 -9.75 -15.27
N LEU A 196 -7.04 -8.60 -14.87
CA LEU A 196 -7.19 -7.34 -15.61
C LEU A 196 -6.19 -7.19 -16.74
N ARG A 197 -4.96 -7.70 -16.57
CA ARG A 197 -3.88 -7.66 -17.58
C ARG A 197 -3.62 -6.27 -18.16
N ALA A 198 -3.71 -5.25 -17.32
CA ALA A 198 -3.69 -3.85 -17.75
C ALA A 198 -2.78 -2.95 -16.93
N PHE A 199 -2.23 -3.42 -15.81
CA PHE A 199 -1.28 -2.65 -15.03
C PHE A 199 0.11 -2.70 -15.67
N ASP A 200 0.79 -1.55 -15.71
CA ASP A 200 2.17 -1.44 -16.17
C ASP A 200 3.16 -1.99 -15.15
N THR A 201 2.89 -1.76 -13.87
CA THR A 201 3.70 -2.22 -12.75
C THR A 201 2.78 -2.73 -11.64
N VAL A 202 3.12 -3.89 -11.09
CA VAL A 202 2.47 -4.47 -9.90
C VAL A 202 3.51 -4.60 -8.80
N PHE A 203 3.21 -4.05 -7.63
CA PHE A 203 4.02 -4.20 -6.43
C PHE A 203 3.38 -5.23 -5.49
N SER A 204 4.19 -6.04 -4.89
CA SER A 204 3.85 -6.89 -3.75
C SER A 204 5.03 -6.90 -2.79
N MET A 205 4.93 -6.16 -1.69
CA MET A 205 6.02 -5.99 -0.74
C MET A 205 5.55 -6.38 0.66
N GLY A 206 6.14 -7.48 1.18
CA GLY A 206 5.82 -7.99 2.51
C GLY A 206 4.53 -8.83 2.57
N VAL A 207 4.17 -9.54 1.50
CA VAL A 207 2.90 -10.29 1.43
C VAL A 207 3.08 -11.78 1.16
N LEU A 208 4.00 -12.18 0.28
CA LEU A 208 4.13 -13.55 -0.22
C LEU A 208 4.26 -14.58 0.93
N TYR A 209 5.04 -14.28 1.93
CA TYR A 209 5.27 -15.20 3.06
C TYR A 209 4.03 -15.41 3.95
N HIS A 210 2.99 -14.60 3.80
CA HIS A 210 1.69 -14.78 4.45
C HIS A 210 0.73 -15.66 3.67
N ARG A 211 1.11 -16.10 2.46
CA ARG A 211 0.22 -16.87 1.57
C ARG A 211 0.43 -18.35 1.74
N LYS A 212 -0.67 -19.10 1.93
CA LYS A 212 -0.66 -20.56 2.02
C LYS A 212 -0.40 -21.23 0.67
N ASP A 213 -0.79 -20.57 -0.41
CA ASP A 213 -0.51 -20.98 -1.78
C ASP A 213 0.29 -19.87 -2.49
N PRO A 214 1.62 -19.89 -2.38
CA PRO A 214 2.46 -18.89 -2.99
C PRO A 214 2.42 -18.92 -4.52
N MET A 215 2.22 -20.08 -5.14
CA MET A 215 2.14 -20.20 -6.59
C MET A 215 0.89 -19.54 -7.15
N ALA A 216 -0.28 -19.81 -6.54
CA ALA A 216 -1.52 -19.14 -6.91
C ALA A 216 -1.42 -17.62 -6.72
N PHE A 217 -0.81 -17.18 -5.63
CA PHE A 217 -0.62 -15.75 -5.37
C PHE A 217 0.27 -15.08 -6.43
N LEU A 218 1.40 -15.68 -6.78
CA LEU A 218 2.28 -15.15 -7.84
C LEU A 218 1.58 -15.13 -9.21
N GLN A 219 0.77 -16.15 -9.51
CA GLN A 219 -0.05 -16.17 -10.72
C GLN A 219 -1.09 -15.04 -10.73
N GLN A 220 -1.74 -14.77 -9.60
CA GLN A 220 -2.70 -13.68 -9.45
C GLN A 220 -2.02 -12.31 -9.67
N LEU A 221 -0.79 -12.12 -9.18
CA LEU A 221 -0.01 -10.91 -9.47
C LEU A 221 0.26 -10.76 -10.96
N LYS A 222 0.70 -11.84 -11.61
CA LYS A 222 0.94 -11.86 -13.05
C LYS A 222 -0.31 -11.54 -13.87
N ASP A 223 -1.46 -12.05 -13.45
CA ASP A 223 -2.74 -11.84 -14.12
C ASP A 223 -3.20 -10.38 -14.13
N GLN A 224 -2.62 -9.53 -13.28
CA GLN A 224 -2.90 -8.11 -13.28
C GLN A 224 -2.03 -7.30 -14.26
N LEU A 225 -0.85 -7.84 -14.60
CA LEU A 225 0.11 -7.19 -15.48
C LEU A 225 -0.33 -7.23 -16.96
N ARG A 226 -0.19 -6.12 -17.65
CA ARG A 226 -0.19 -6.13 -19.11
C ARG A 226 1.00 -6.90 -19.64
N LYS A 227 0.96 -7.29 -20.91
CA LYS A 227 2.12 -7.88 -21.59
C LYS A 227 3.30 -6.90 -21.55
N GLY A 228 4.46 -7.36 -21.10
CA GLY A 228 5.66 -6.55 -20.91
C GLY A 228 5.63 -5.66 -19.65
N GLY A 229 4.63 -5.81 -18.79
CA GLY A 229 4.60 -5.14 -17.48
C GLY A 229 5.61 -5.72 -16.50
N GLU A 230 5.89 -4.98 -15.42
CA GLU A 230 6.92 -5.31 -14.43
C GLU A 230 6.29 -5.67 -13.08
N LEU A 231 6.71 -6.81 -12.51
CA LEU A 231 6.44 -7.16 -11.12
C LEU A 231 7.60 -6.71 -10.24
N VAL A 232 7.30 -5.97 -9.19
CA VAL A 232 8.24 -5.62 -8.11
C VAL A 232 7.83 -6.40 -6.87
N LEU A 233 8.61 -7.43 -6.54
CA LEU A 233 8.31 -8.36 -5.46
C LEU A 233 9.36 -8.24 -4.36
N GLU A 234 8.91 -8.02 -3.13
CA GLU A 234 9.74 -8.10 -1.93
C GLU A 234 9.11 -9.08 -0.96
N THR A 235 9.91 -9.97 -0.41
CA THR A 235 9.46 -10.98 0.55
C THR A 235 10.62 -11.45 1.44
N LEU A 236 10.28 -12.11 2.53
CA LEU A 236 11.25 -12.82 3.34
C LEU A 236 11.81 -14.01 2.56
N VAL A 237 13.11 -14.20 2.64
CA VAL A 237 13.84 -15.29 2.01
C VAL A 237 14.78 -15.97 3.01
N VAL A 238 15.25 -17.16 2.67
CA VAL A 238 16.29 -17.89 3.40
C VAL A 238 17.49 -18.13 2.48
N ASP A 239 18.65 -18.34 3.07
CA ASP A 239 19.85 -18.77 2.33
C ASP A 239 19.65 -20.19 1.79
N GLY A 240 20.09 -20.41 0.57
CA GLY A 240 20.01 -21.73 -0.06
C GLY A 240 20.07 -21.70 -1.59
N ASP A 241 19.94 -22.88 -2.17
CA ASP A 241 19.90 -23.12 -3.61
C ASP A 241 18.47 -23.09 -4.18
N GLU A 242 18.33 -23.47 -5.46
CA GLU A 242 17.04 -23.49 -6.16
C GLU A 242 16.03 -24.48 -5.60
N ASN A 243 16.43 -25.37 -4.71
CA ASN A 243 15.56 -26.36 -4.07
C ASN A 243 15.23 -26.01 -2.60
N THR A 244 15.77 -24.91 -2.09
CA THR A 244 15.65 -24.54 -0.69
C THR A 244 14.38 -23.72 -0.45
N VAL A 245 13.46 -24.30 0.32
CA VAL A 245 12.24 -23.65 0.80
C VAL A 245 12.02 -24.03 2.25
N LEU A 246 11.98 -23.03 3.13
CA LEU A 246 11.60 -23.25 4.53
C LEU A 246 10.08 -23.12 4.67
N MET A 247 9.42 -24.15 5.17
CA MET A 247 8.06 -24.05 5.67
C MET A 247 8.12 -23.72 7.17
N ALA A 248 7.60 -22.55 7.53
CA ALA A 248 7.56 -22.13 8.94
C ALA A 248 6.62 -23.03 9.75
N GLY A 249 6.97 -23.27 11.02
CA GLY A 249 6.11 -23.93 11.99
C GLY A 249 4.99 -23.00 12.50
N GLU A 250 4.66 -23.13 13.79
CA GLU A 250 3.62 -22.27 14.40
C GLU A 250 3.97 -20.79 14.40
N ARG A 251 5.26 -20.46 14.40
CA ARG A 251 5.78 -19.09 14.39
C ARG A 251 7.07 -19.02 13.60
N TYR A 252 7.27 -17.87 12.97
CA TYR A 252 8.56 -17.43 12.45
C TYR A 252 8.87 -16.06 13.11
N ALA A 253 9.93 -16.00 13.89
CA ALA A 253 10.15 -14.90 14.82
C ALA A 253 8.89 -14.68 15.71
N LEU A 254 8.31 -13.50 15.71
CA LEU A 254 7.08 -13.19 16.46
C LEU A 254 5.80 -13.37 15.64
N MET A 255 5.89 -13.65 14.33
CA MET A 255 4.76 -13.78 13.43
C MET A 255 4.18 -15.19 13.43
N ARG A 256 2.85 -15.29 13.48
CA ARG A 256 2.13 -16.57 13.46
C ARG A 256 1.64 -16.99 12.07
N ASN A 257 1.64 -16.07 11.12
CA ASN A 257 1.04 -16.22 9.79
C ASN A 257 2.09 -16.25 8.68
N VAL A 258 3.24 -16.87 8.95
CA VAL A 258 4.31 -17.10 7.96
C VAL A 258 4.25 -18.55 7.50
N TRP A 259 4.25 -18.78 6.20
CA TRP A 259 4.09 -20.12 5.62
C TRP A 259 5.35 -20.58 4.89
N PHE A 260 5.71 -19.98 3.77
CA PHE A 260 6.82 -20.42 2.94
C PHE A 260 7.85 -19.30 2.76
N LEU A 261 9.10 -19.65 2.99
CA LEU A 261 10.26 -18.78 2.83
C LEU A 261 11.22 -19.44 1.84
N PRO A 262 11.14 -19.12 0.54
CA PRO A 262 12.07 -19.65 -0.44
C PRO A 262 13.45 -18.99 -0.31
N SER A 263 14.47 -19.63 -0.84
CA SER A 263 15.69 -18.91 -1.23
C SER A 263 15.42 -18.00 -2.42
N THR A 264 16.29 -17.05 -2.68
CA THR A 264 16.18 -16.19 -3.88
C THR A 264 16.28 -17.03 -5.17
N ALA A 265 17.11 -18.07 -5.17
CA ALA A 265 17.23 -19.00 -6.29
C ALA A 265 15.93 -19.79 -6.51
N ALA A 266 15.32 -20.34 -5.45
CA ALA A 266 14.05 -21.06 -5.54
C ALA A 266 12.92 -20.14 -6.01
N LEU A 267 12.84 -18.91 -5.48
CA LEU A 267 11.84 -17.93 -5.92
C LEU A 267 11.98 -17.58 -7.39
N SER A 268 13.22 -17.45 -7.90
CA SER A 268 13.50 -17.22 -9.33
C SER A 268 12.99 -18.38 -10.19
N VAL A 269 13.16 -19.62 -9.74
CA VAL A 269 12.59 -20.80 -10.42
C VAL A 269 11.06 -20.75 -10.45
N TRP A 270 10.42 -20.40 -9.33
CA TRP A 270 8.96 -20.27 -9.28
C TRP A 270 8.43 -19.24 -10.27
N LEU A 271 9.05 -18.06 -10.29
CA LEU A 271 8.68 -16.98 -11.21
C LEU A 271 8.88 -17.38 -12.68
N GLY A 272 10.01 -18.02 -13.00
CA GLY A 272 10.29 -18.52 -14.35
C GLY A 272 9.27 -19.56 -14.83
N ARG A 273 8.86 -20.48 -13.96
CA ARG A 273 7.82 -21.48 -14.26
C ARG A 273 6.44 -20.87 -14.50
N LEU A 274 6.16 -19.73 -13.89
CA LEU A 274 4.94 -18.95 -14.13
C LEU A 274 5.02 -18.06 -15.37
N GLY A 275 6.17 -18.05 -16.06
CA GLY A 275 6.38 -17.31 -17.31
C GLY A 275 6.80 -15.85 -17.11
N PHE A 276 7.37 -15.51 -15.96
CA PHE A 276 8.10 -14.25 -15.81
C PHE A 276 9.47 -14.35 -16.51
N GLU A 277 9.89 -13.26 -17.11
CA GLU A 277 11.17 -13.12 -17.81
C GLU A 277 12.01 -12.01 -17.14
N ASN A 278 13.31 -11.98 -17.43
CA ASN A 278 14.25 -10.97 -16.91
C ASN A 278 14.24 -10.87 -15.38
N ILE A 279 14.18 -12.00 -14.71
CA ILE A 279 14.12 -12.10 -13.24
C ILE A 279 15.47 -11.67 -12.67
N ARG A 280 15.45 -10.70 -11.75
CA ARG A 280 16.64 -10.16 -11.10
C ARG A 280 16.43 -10.05 -9.60
N VAL A 281 17.41 -10.43 -8.83
CA VAL A 281 17.51 -10.07 -7.41
C VAL A 281 18.29 -8.77 -7.31
N VAL A 282 17.66 -7.70 -6.90
CA VAL A 282 18.26 -6.36 -6.91
C VAL A 282 18.79 -5.92 -5.55
N ASP A 283 18.29 -6.52 -4.48
CA ASP A 283 18.74 -6.25 -3.11
C ASP A 283 18.43 -7.42 -2.18
N ILE A 284 19.31 -7.69 -1.23
CA ILE A 284 19.09 -8.59 -0.10
C ILE A 284 19.44 -7.82 1.17
N ASN A 285 18.45 -7.62 2.05
CA ASN A 285 18.60 -6.86 3.27
C ASN A 285 18.34 -7.73 4.51
N HIS A 286 19.13 -7.51 5.54
CA HIS A 286 18.87 -8.03 6.89
C HIS A 286 18.24 -6.91 7.72
N PRO A 287 16.91 -6.97 8.01
CA PRO A 287 16.26 -5.94 8.82
C PRO A 287 16.95 -5.77 10.16
N THR A 288 17.20 -4.53 10.54
CA THR A 288 17.76 -4.16 11.84
C THR A 288 16.64 -3.74 12.80
N LEU A 289 16.97 -3.63 14.09
CA LEU A 289 16.04 -3.07 15.09
C LEU A 289 15.71 -1.60 14.82
N ASP A 290 16.51 -0.91 14.01
CA ASP A 290 16.23 0.48 13.59
C ASP A 290 15.22 0.52 12.44
N GLU A 291 15.16 -0.53 11.60
CA GLU A 291 14.22 -0.62 10.50
C GLU A 291 12.85 -1.16 10.93
N GLN A 292 12.82 -2.12 11.85
CA GLN A 292 11.60 -2.64 12.47
C GLN A 292 11.68 -2.49 13.98
N ARG A 293 10.81 -1.68 14.57
CA ARG A 293 10.88 -1.32 15.98
C ARG A 293 9.50 -1.01 16.58
N ALA A 294 9.43 -1.09 17.91
CA ALA A 294 8.31 -0.49 18.63
C ALA A 294 8.47 1.04 18.61
N THR A 295 7.44 1.75 18.22
CA THR A 295 7.43 3.21 18.12
C THR A 295 6.20 3.79 18.81
N PRO A 296 6.18 5.10 19.11
CA PRO A 296 4.97 5.76 19.64
C PRO A 296 3.74 5.65 18.72
N GLY A 297 3.93 5.36 17.43
CA GLY A 297 2.85 5.12 16.47
C GLY A 297 2.24 3.71 16.56
N MET A 298 2.79 2.85 17.42
CA MET A 298 2.33 1.46 17.63
C MET A 298 1.48 1.29 18.91
N GLU A 299 1.59 2.19 19.88
CA GLU A 299 0.94 2.11 21.19
C GLU A 299 -0.39 2.85 21.28
#